data_d61b36b3deab17590c1eaaf79daaf51b
#
_entry.id   d61b36b3deab17590c1eaaf79daaf51b
#
_cell.length_a   1.000
_cell.length_b   1.000
_cell.length_c   1.000
_cell.angle_alpha   90.00
_cell.angle_beta   90.00
_cell.angle_gamma   90.00
#
_symmetry.space_group_name_H-M   'P 1'
#
loop_
_entity.id
_entity.type
_entity.pdbx_description
1 polymer ?
#
loop_
_entity_poly.entity_id
_entity_poly.type
_entity_poly.pdbx_seq_one_letter_code
_entity_poly.pdbx_strand_id
1 'polypeptide(L)'
;MELVRQFAPGAVMHYNNPIKNKREIERAYEEFGIRSFSIDHPQQLDQLAAVVTPSRDIEVTTRFKAGKALKSYDFGIKFGVMQDGAAEIVKLVDQMGFTPSLCFHVGSQCEDAYAYERHIAAAAKIAEEADIELKRLNIGGGYPAPYPTSEAPPMDVYFDTIGAAVKDNFGGSRPELIIEPGRAIVTSSTSLLLRVKHQRGGVSVYLNDGAYGSLMEVKFMHFTPPVRVWRGPRLHDNDGNFEDFTVWGPTCDSYDVLPQIFTLPSDVDEDDWVEFGLMGAYTQASLTPFNGFDRRDQYWVEEVYTGKEMVEA
;
A
#
# COMPACT_ATOMS: atom_id res chain seq x y z
N MET A 1 -0.66 -6.98 15.85
CA MET A 1 -1.72 -7.36 16.82
C MET A 1 -1.58 -6.56 18.12
N GLU A 2 -0.42 -6.54 18.80
CA GLU A 2 -0.20 -5.80 20.06
C GLU A 2 -0.55 -4.31 19.94
N LEU A 3 -0.03 -3.63 18.92
CA LEU A 3 -0.34 -2.23 18.67
C LEU A 3 -1.84 -1.98 18.44
N VAL A 4 -2.51 -2.85 17.66
CA VAL A 4 -3.95 -2.72 17.45
C VAL A 4 -4.71 -2.87 18.78
N ARG A 5 -4.35 -3.86 19.59
CA ARG A 5 -4.97 -4.04 20.92
C ARG A 5 -4.73 -2.84 21.84
N GLN A 6 -3.55 -2.20 21.74
CA GLN A 6 -3.19 -1.01 22.52
C GLN A 6 -3.99 0.23 22.12
N PHE A 7 -4.09 0.51 20.80
CA PHE A 7 -4.66 1.75 20.29
C PHE A 7 -6.13 1.63 19.87
N ALA A 8 -6.61 0.42 19.57
CA ALA A 8 -7.97 0.14 19.17
C ALA A 8 -8.48 -1.18 19.80
N PRO A 9 -8.65 -1.26 21.13
CA PRO A 9 -8.92 -2.51 21.85
C PRO A 9 -10.24 -3.20 21.45
N GLY A 10 -11.20 -2.45 20.87
CA GLY A 10 -12.46 -2.99 20.36
C GLY A 10 -12.45 -3.39 18.88
N ALA A 11 -11.32 -3.23 18.18
CA ALA A 11 -11.26 -3.56 16.77
C ALA A 11 -11.28 -5.07 16.53
N VAL A 12 -12.06 -5.50 15.54
CA VAL A 12 -11.99 -6.86 15.00
C VAL A 12 -10.73 -6.99 14.17
N MET A 13 -9.90 -7.98 14.47
CA MET A 13 -8.64 -8.20 13.78
C MET A 13 -8.74 -9.39 12.83
N HIS A 14 -8.23 -9.21 11.60
CA HIS A 14 -8.07 -10.24 10.59
C HIS A 14 -6.58 -10.53 10.36
N TYR A 15 -6.18 -11.79 10.28
CA TYR A 15 -4.80 -12.17 9.99
C TYR A 15 -4.63 -12.44 8.50
N ASN A 16 -4.42 -11.37 7.72
CA ASN A 16 -4.46 -11.40 6.25
C ASN A 16 -3.14 -11.81 5.57
N ASN A 17 -2.03 -11.94 6.30
CA ASN A 17 -0.83 -12.54 5.71
C ASN A 17 -1.04 -14.05 5.51
N PRO A 18 -0.96 -14.59 4.26
CA PRO A 18 -1.13 -16.02 4.02
C PRO A 18 -0.09 -16.89 4.72
N ILE A 19 1.14 -16.41 4.85
CA ILE A 19 2.23 -17.18 5.47
C ILE A 19 2.25 -16.97 6.99
N LYS A 20 2.02 -18.04 7.73
CA LYS A 20 2.01 -18.09 9.20
C LYS A 20 2.60 -19.41 9.68
N ASN A 21 3.40 -19.41 10.72
CA ASN A 21 3.78 -20.62 11.42
C ASN A 21 2.75 -20.98 12.50
N LYS A 22 2.85 -22.23 13.03
CA LYS A 22 1.88 -22.72 14.03
C LYS A 22 1.83 -21.85 15.28
N ARG A 23 2.96 -21.39 15.79
CA ARG A 23 3.03 -20.54 16.99
C ARG A 23 2.36 -19.18 16.76
N GLU A 24 2.49 -18.61 15.56
CA GLU A 24 1.80 -17.38 15.20
C GLU A 24 0.29 -17.56 15.12
N ILE A 25 -0.16 -18.73 14.61
CA ILE A 25 -1.60 -19.07 14.57
C ILE A 25 -2.13 -19.24 15.99
N GLU A 26 -1.46 -20.02 16.84
CA GLU A 26 -1.82 -20.23 18.25
C GLU A 26 -1.97 -18.88 18.97
N ARG A 27 -0.94 -18.05 18.85
CA ARG A 27 -0.92 -16.74 19.48
C ARG A 27 -2.04 -15.83 18.97
N ALA A 28 -2.29 -15.81 17.66
CA ALA A 28 -3.36 -15.04 17.06
C ALA A 28 -4.75 -15.49 17.58
N TYR A 29 -4.97 -16.79 17.62
CA TYR A 29 -6.24 -17.38 18.02
C TYR A 29 -6.50 -17.26 19.52
N GLU A 30 -5.52 -17.65 20.37
CA GLU A 30 -5.69 -17.75 21.82
C GLU A 30 -5.50 -16.41 22.52
N GLU A 31 -4.43 -15.67 22.22
CA GLU A 31 -4.10 -14.43 22.92
C GLU A 31 -4.87 -13.22 22.35
N PHE A 32 -5.02 -13.16 21.02
CA PHE A 32 -5.62 -12.01 20.34
C PHE A 32 -7.09 -12.21 19.94
N GLY A 33 -7.61 -13.42 20.06
CA GLY A 33 -9.00 -13.72 19.74
C GLY A 33 -9.33 -13.61 18.25
N ILE A 34 -8.31 -13.75 17.38
CA ILE A 34 -8.52 -13.68 15.93
C ILE A 34 -9.35 -14.88 15.47
N ARG A 35 -10.33 -14.60 14.60
CA ARG A 35 -11.27 -15.57 14.05
C ARG A 35 -11.32 -15.53 12.52
N SER A 36 -10.46 -14.75 11.88
CA SER A 36 -10.35 -14.67 10.42
C SER A 36 -8.89 -14.78 10.00
N PHE A 37 -8.59 -15.76 9.12
CA PHE A 37 -7.24 -16.10 8.67
C PHE A 37 -7.20 -16.24 7.17
N SER A 38 -6.26 -15.57 6.49
CA SER A 38 -6.06 -15.71 5.05
C SER A 38 -5.06 -16.82 4.73
N ILE A 39 -5.34 -17.56 3.65
CA ILE A 39 -4.49 -18.61 3.09
C ILE A 39 -4.45 -18.48 1.55
N ASP A 40 -3.46 -19.09 0.91
CA ASP A 40 -3.40 -19.21 -0.56
C ASP A 40 -2.87 -20.57 -1.03
N HIS A 41 -2.80 -21.55 -0.12
CA HIS A 41 -2.35 -22.90 -0.42
C HIS A 41 -3.03 -23.93 0.51
N PRO A 42 -3.39 -25.15 0.03
CA PRO A 42 -4.04 -26.18 0.87
C PRO A 42 -3.25 -26.57 2.12
N GLN A 43 -1.91 -26.64 2.04
CA GLN A 43 -1.07 -26.95 3.21
C GLN A 43 -1.20 -25.94 4.36
N GLN A 44 -1.54 -24.69 4.04
CA GLN A 44 -1.79 -23.66 5.07
C GLN A 44 -3.12 -23.90 5.79
N LEU A 45 -4.11 -24.47 5.09
CA LEU A 45 -5.36 -24.90 5.67
C LEU A 45 -5.14 -26.06 6.66
N ASP A 46 -4.37 -27.08 6.26
CA ASP A 46 -3.99 -28.18 7.15
C ASP A 46 -3.24 -27.68 8.38
N GLN A 47 -2.32 -26.74 8.19
CA GLN A 47 -1.55 -26.11 9.27
C GLN A 47 -2.43 -25.33 10.23
N LEU A 48 -3.45 -24.59 9.70
CA LEU A 48 -4.43 -23.88 10.52
C LEU A 48 -5.28 -24.85 11.32
N ALA A 49 -5.83 -25.90 10.67
CA ALA A 49 -6.67 -26.89 11.31
C ALA A 49 -5.96 -27.75 12.35
N ALA A 50 -4.63 -27.86 12.27
CA ALA A 50 -3.82 -28.52 13.30
C ALA A 50 -3.73 -27.71 14.62
N VAL A 51 -4.11 -26.44 14.60
CA VAL A 51 -4.03 -25.51 15.73
C VAL A 51 -5.43 -25.04 16.15
N VAL A 52 -6.27 -24.68 15.18
CA VAL A 52 -7.59 -24.12 15.39
C VAL A 52 -8.63 -25.19 15.07
N THR A 53 -9.47 -25.54 16.03
CA THR A 53 -10.57 -26.49 15.80
C THR A 53 -11.54 -25.88 14.77
N PRO A 54 -11.84 -26.59 13.66
CA PRO A 54 -12.80 -26.12 12.68
C PRO A 54 -14.16 -25.78 13.27
N SER A 55 -14.67 -24.62 12.92
CA SER A 55 -15.97 -24.10 13.35
C SER A 55 -16.44 -23.03 12.37
N ARG A 56 -17.76 -22.89 12.21
CA ARG A 56 -18.36 -21.81 11.42
C ARG A 56 -18.14 -20.40 11.98
N ASP A 57 -17.62 -20.28 13.21
CA ASP A 57 -17.20 -19.01 13.78
C ASP A 57 -15.81 -18.58 13.30
N ILE A 58 -15.06 -19.48 12.67
CA ILE A 58 -13.74 -19.23 12.12
C ILE A 58 -13.84 -19.03 10.63
N GLU A 59 -13.50 -17.85 10.16
CA GLU A 59 -13.44 -17.51 8.75
C GLU A 59 -12.06 -17.84 8.17
N VAL A 60 -12.05 -18.54 7.05
CA VAL A 60 -10.82 -18.81 6.29
C VAL A 60 -10.95 -18.18 4.92
N THR A 61 -10.15 -17.15 4.71
CA THR A 61 -10.16 -16.33 3.50
C THR A 61 -9.14 -16.86 2.50
N THR A 62 -9.59 -17.39 1.36
CA THR A 62 -8.70 -17.82 0.29
C THR A 62 -8.27 -16.64 -0.55
N ARG A 63 -6.96 -16.33 -0.55
CA ARG A 63 -6.39 -15.28 -1.39
C ARG A 63 -6.14 -15.80 -2.79
N PHE A 64 -6.76 -15.18 -3.78
CA PHE A 64 -6.59 -15.49 -5.18
C PHE A 64 -6.04 -14.32 -6.00
N LYS A 65 -5.61 -14.59 -7.22
CA LYS A 65 -5.20 -13.62 -8.23
C LYS A 65 -5.92 -13.86 -9.55
N ALA A 66 -6.35 -12.79 -10.21
CA ALA A 66 -7.07 -12.82 -11.48
C ALA A 66 -6.30 -12.12 -12.62
N GLY A 67 -4.97 -12.18 -12.57
CA GLY A 67 -4.09 -11.50 -13.51
C GLY A 67 -3.57 -10.17 -12.95
N LYS A 68 -2.63 -9.56 -13.68
CA LYS A 68 -2.02 -8.29 -13.33
C LYS A 68 -2.92 -7.13 -13.75
N ALA A 69 -3.18 -6.19 -12.86
CA ALA A 69 -3.79 -4.91 -13.22
C ALA A 69 -2.77 -4.04 -13.98
N LEU A 70 -3.25 -3.27 -14.95
CA LEU A 70 -2.43 -2.30 -15.66
C LEU A 70 -2.10 -1.13 -14.71
N LYS A 71 -0.90 -0.54 -14.89
CA LYS A 71 -0.46 0.63 -14.11
C LYS A 71 -0.57 0.41 -12.58
N SER A 72 -0.14 -0.74 -12.07
CA SER A 72 -0.06 -1.02 -10.64
C SER A 72 1.20 -1.80 -10.28
N TYR A 73 1.65 -1.69 -9.02
CA TYR A 73 2.69 -2.56 -8.49
C TYR A 73 2.07 -3.92 -8.11
N ASP A 74 2.54 -4.99 -8.77
CA ASP A 74 1.96 -6.33 -8.67
C ASP A 74 2.42 -7.08 -7.42
N PHE A 75 1.47 -7.45 -6.55
CA PHE A 75 1.70 -8.35 -5.41
C PHE A 75 1.40 -9.83 -5.73
N GLY A 76 0.87 -10.14 -6.89
CA GLY A 76 0.51 -11.50 -7.32
C GLY A 76 1.71 -12.42 -7.57
N ILE A 77 2.93 -11.87 -7.63
CA ILE A 77 4.17 -12.65 -7.71
C ILE A 77 4.39 -13.47 -6.43
N LYS A 78 4.06 -12.90 -5.28
CA LYS A 78 4.34 -13.49 -3.95
C LYS A 78 3.15 -14.27 -3.40
N PHE A 79 1.94 -13.77 -3.58
CA PHE A 79 0.74 -14.30 -2.94
C PHE A 79 -0.42 -14.45 -3.91
N GLY A 80 -1.31 -15.37 -3.55
CA GLY A 80 -2.54 -15.64 -4.25
C GLY A 80 -2.45 -16.84 -5.20
N VAL A 81 -3.38 -17.75 -5.05
CA VAL A 81 -3.56 -18.92 -5.94
C VAL A 81 -4.32 -18.49 -7.20
N MET A 82 -4.17 -19.23 -8.29
CA MET A 82 -4.98 -19.06 -9.52
C MET A 82 -6.44 -19.46 -9.27
N GLN A 83 -7.36 -18.97 -10.10
CA GLN A 83 -8.81 -19.12 -9.89
C GLN A 83 -9.26 -20.58 -9.69
N ASP A 84 -8.80 -21.50 -10.53
CA ASP A 84 -9.15 -22.92 -10.42
C ASP A 84 -8.72 -23.52 -9.07
N GLY A 85 -7.49 -23.23 -8.63
CA GLY A 85 -7.01 -23.65 -7.32
C GLY A 85 -7.73 -22.93 -6.16
N ALA A 86 -8.24 -21.72 -6.36
CA ALA A 86 -9.03 -21.02 -5.36
C ALA A 86 -10.38 -21.70 -5.11
N ALA A 87 -11.06 -22.14 -6.15
CA ALA A 87 -12.31 -22.88 -6.03
C ALA A 87 -12.12 -24.19 -5.25
N GLU A 88 -11.02 -24.91 -5.50
CA GLU A 88 -10.67 -26.12 -4.75
C GLU A 88 -10.44 -25.82 -3.27
N ILE A 89 -9.67 -24.77 -2.94
CA ILE A 89 -9.37 -24.40 -1.54
C ILE A 89 -10.66 -23.98 -0.83
N VAL A 90 -11.52 -23.19 -1.47
CA VAL A 90 -12.80 -22.74 -0.91
C VAL A 90 -13.70 -23.93 -0.53
N LYS A 91 -13.77 -24.96 -1.42
CA LYS A 91 -14.47 -26.22 -1.14
C LYS A 91 -13.88 -26.95 0.07
N LEU A 92 -12.56 -27.07 0.14
CA LEU A 92 -11.88 -27.72 1.27
C LEU A 92 -12.16 -26.99 2.57
N VAL A 93 -12.11 -25.66 2.58
CA VAL A 93 -12.44 -24.82 3.75
C VAL A 93 -13.85 -25.11 4.24
N ASP A 94 -14.83 -25.16 3.35
CA ASP A 94 -16.22 -25.47 3.71
C ASP A 94 -16.39 -26.90 4.23
N GLN A 95 -15.81 -27.88 3.54
CA GLN A 95 -15.84 -29.30 3.93
C GLN A 95 -15.21 -29.56 5.29
N MET A 96 -14.18 -28.81 5.66
CA MET A 96 -13.55 -28.91 6.98
C MET A 96 -14.37 -28.23 8.09
N GLY A 97 -15.46 -27.51 7.76
CA GLY A 97 -16.38 -26.89 8.71
C GLY A 97 -15.98 -25.46 9.11
N PHE A 98 -15.07 -24.81 8.39
CA PHE A 98 -14.80 -23.38 8.49
C PHE A 98 -15.81 -22.57 7.67
N THR A 99 -15.88 -21.25 7.90
CA THR A 99 -16.62 -20.34 7.03
C THR A 99 -15.70 -19.85 5.90
N PRO A 100 -16.00 -20.19 4.63
CA PRO A 100 -15.17 -19.77 3.51
C PRO A 100 -15.41 -18.30 3.15
N SER A 101 -14.35 -17.63 2.73
CA SER A 101 -14.36 -16.28 2.17
C SER A 101 -13.26 -16.15 1.12
N LEU A 102 -13.30 -15.08 0.34
CA LEU A 102 -12.31 -14.80 -0.70
C LEU A 102 -11.67 -13.44 -0.49
N CYS A 103 -10.40 -13.31 -0.90
CA CYS A 103 -9.76 -12.03 -1.02
C CYS A 103 -8.86 -11.93 -2.25
N PHE A 104 -8.69 -10.69 -2.72
CA PHE A 104 -7.73 -10.35 -3.76
C PHE A 104 -7.05 -9.00 -3.46
N HIS A 105 -6.03 -8.67 -4.22
CA HIS A 105 -5.42 -7.34 -4.22
C HIS A 105 -5.01 -6.98 -5.64
N VAL A 106 -5.52 -5.86 -6.16
CA VAL A 106 -5.28 -5.40 -7.54
C VAL A 106 -3.86 -4.86 -7.79
N GLY A 107 -3.06 -4.71 -6.75
CA GLY A 107 -1.74 -4.07 -6.78
C GLY A 107 -1.77 -2.68 -6.16
N SER A 108 -0.60 -2.12 -5.78
CA SER A 108 -0.51 -0.79 -5.18
C SER A 108 -0.54 0.30 -6.24
N GLN A 109 -1.11 1.47 -5.93
CA GLN A 109 -1.27 2.60 -6.84
C GLN A 109 -1.95 2.14 -8.15
N CYS A 110 -3.09 1.47 -8.02
CA CYS A 110 -3.83 0.95 -9.16
C CYS A 110 -4.65 2.07 -9.81
N GLU A 111 -4.21 2.53 -10.97
CA GLU A 111 -4.87 3.61 -11.73
C GLU A 111 -6.01 3.11 -12.66
N ASP A 112 -6.27 1.81 -12.63
CA ASP A 112 -7.33 1.15 -13.41
C ASP A 112 -8.47 0.70 -12.48
N ALA A 113 -9.53 1.51 -12.36
CA ALA A 113 -10.70 1.17 -11.55
C ALA A 113 -11.38 -0.13 -12.00
N TYR A 114 -11.36 -0.46 -13.29
CA TYR A 114 -11.93 -1.70 -13.84
C TYR A 114 -11.16 -2.97 -13.44
N ALA A 115 -9.97 -2.82 -12.83
CA ALA A 115 -9.28 -3.96 -12.24
C ALA A 115 -10.10 -4.59 -11.10
N TYR A 116 -10.81 -3.79 -10.32
CA TYR A 116 -11.71 -4.30 -9.28
C TYR A 116 -12.90 -5.07 -9.87
N GLU A 117 -13.52 -4.57 -10.93
CA GLU A 117 -14.60 -5.26 -11.65
C GLU A 117 -14.16 -6.66 -12.10
N ARG A 118 -13.00 -6.76 -12.77
CA ARG A 118 -12.46 -8.04 -13.24
C ARG A 118 -12.19 -9.03 -12.11
N HIS A 119 -11.68 -8.55 -10.97
CA HIS A 119 -11.41 -9.41 -9.81
C HIS A 119 -12.69 -9.81 -9.08
N ILE A 120 -13.70 -8.94 -9.00
CA ILE A 120 -15.01 -9.24 -8.44
C ILE A 120 -15.74 -10.28 -9.29
N ALA A 121 -15.70 -10.16 -10.62
CA ALA A 121 -16.24 -11.17 -11.52
C ALA A 121 -15.52 -12.53 -11.36
N ALA A 122 -14.19 -12.52 -11.19
CA ALA A 122 -13.44 -13.74 -10.91
C ALA A 122 -13.82 -14.35 -9.54
N ALA A 123 -14.05 -13.54 -8.51
CA ALA A 123 -14.50 -14.02 -7.20
C ALA A 123 -15.88 -14.69 -7.28
N ALA A 124 -16.81 -14.11 -8.03
CA ALA A 124 -18.13 -14.70 -8.25
C ALA A 124 -18.03 -16.05 -8.98
N LYS A 125 -17.20 -16.15 -10.01
CA LYS A 125 -16.95 -17.39 -10.72
C LYS A 125 -16.33 -18.47 -9.83
N ILE A 126 -15.36 -18.12 -8.97
CA ILE A 126 -14.77 -19.04 -7.98
C ILE A 126 -15.86 -19.57 -7.03
N ALA A 127 -16.73 -18.68 -6.55
CA ALA A 127 -17.82 -19.06 -5.65
C ALA A 127 -18.83 -19.99 -6.31
N GLU A 128 -19.20 -19.73 -7.57
CA GLU A 128 -20.06 -20.57 -8.39
C GLU A 128 -19.43 -21.96 -8.63
N GLU A 129 -18.16 -22.02 -9.05
CA GLU A 129 -17.44 -23.29 -9.27
C GLU A 129 -17.26 -24.09 -7.97
N ALA A 130 -17.16 -23.39 -6.83
CA ALA A 130 -17.10 -24.02 -5.51
C ALA A 130 -18.47 -24.46 -4.98
N ASP A 131 -19.58 -24.02 -5.57
CA ASP A 131 -20.96 -24.19 -5.06
C ASP A 131 -21.11 -23.61 -3.65
N ILE A 132 -20.57 -22.40 -3.44
CA ILE A 132 -20.54 -21.72 -2.15
C ILE A 132 -21.16 -20.33 -2.26
N GLU A 133 -22.06 -20.00 -1.35
CA GLU A 133 -22.50 -18.63 -1.14
C GLU A 133 -21.50 -17.89 -0.23
N LEU A 134 -20.84 -16.85 -0.79
CA LEU A 134 -19.87 -16.06 -0.04
C LEU A 134 -20.57 -15.11 0.94
N LYS A 135 -20.28 -15.27 2.21
CA LYS A 135 -20.71 -14.31 3.22
C LYS A 135 -19.91 -12.99 3.14
N ARG A 136 -18.63 -13.07 2.76
CA ARG A 136 -17.70 -11.94 2.75
C ARG A 136 -16.73 -12.02 1.57
N LEU A 137 -16.40 -10.85 1.00
CA LEU A 137 -15.38 -10.68 -0.01
C LEU A 137 -14.47 -9.51 0.39
N ASN A 138 -13.18 -9.81 0.65
CA ASN A 138 -12.18 -8.79 0.88
C ASN A 138 -11.58 -8.39 -0.48
N ILE A 139 -11.87 -7.18 -0.92
CA ILE A 139 -11.42 -6.63 -2.21
C ILE A 139 -10.05 -5.93 -2.13
N GLY A 140 -9.38 -6.07 -0.98
CA GLY A 140 -8.02 -5.59 -0.76
C GLY A 140 -7.86 -4.08 -0.74
N GLY A 141 -6.66 -3.67 -1.01
CA GLY A 141 -6.25 -2.28 -1.17
C GLY A 141 -5.88 -1.97 -2.63
N GLY A 142 -4.98 -1.01 -2.80
CA GLY A 142 -4.49 -0.61 -4.12
C GLY A 142 -5.02 0.74 -4.57
N TYR A 143 -5.94 1.34 -3.82
CA TYR A 143 -6.49 2.66 -4.11
C TYR A 143 -5.36 3.70 -4.25
N PRO A 144 -5.36 4.47 -5.35
CA PRO A 144 -4.25 5.36 -5.66
C PRO A 144 -4.24 6.62 -4.80
N ALA A 145 -3.04 7.17 -4.60
CA ALA A 145 -2.85 8.51 -4.11
C ALA A 145 -2.72 9.51 -5.27
N PRO A 146 -3.08 10.79 -5.08
CA PRO A 146 -3.10 11.79 -6.13
C PRO A 146 -1.71 12.40 -6.36
N TYR A 147 -0.72 11.58 -6.72
CA TYR A 147 0.60 12.08 -7.10
C TYR A 147 0.50 12.91 -8.38
N PRO A 148 1.37 13.93 -8.58
CA PRO A 148 1.35 14.77 -9.78
C PRO A 148 1.44 14.01 -11.11
N THR A 149 2.09 12.84 -11.09
CA THR A 149 2.26 11.96 -12.26
C THR A 149 1.18 10.89 -12.38
N SER A 150 0.22 10.84 -11.46
CA SER A 150 -0.86 9.85 -11.47
C SER A 150 -1.96 10.24 -12.47
N GLU A 151 -2.39 9.26 -13.26
CA GLU A 151 -3.54 9.36 -14.18
C GLU A 151 -4.79 8.65 -13.61
N ALA A 152 -4.79 8.37 -12.30
CA ALA A 152 -5.90 7.70 -11.64
C ALA A 152 -7.20 8.53 -11.75
N PRO A 153 -8.33 7.89 -12.07
CA PRO A 153 -9.62 8.57 -12.01
C PRO A 153 -9.99 8.97 -10.58
N PRO A 154 -10.95 9.86 -10.40
CA PRO A 154 -11.49 10.21 -9.08
C PRO A 154 -11.98 8.99 -8.30
N MET A 155 -11.94 9.06 -6.96
CA MET A 155 -12.21 7.90 -6.08
C MET A 155 -13.64 7.38 -6.18
N ASP A 156 -14.62 8.24 -6.50
CA ASP A 156 -16.01 7.85 -6.74
C ASP A 156 -16.14 6.86 -7.92
N VAL A 157 -15.32 7.00 -8.97
CA VAL A 157 -15.30 6.05 -10.09
C VAL A 157 -14.92 4.63 -9.62
N TYR A 158 -14.00 4.52 -8.65
CA TYR A 158 -13.67 3.21 -8.07
C TYR A 158 -14.85 2.60 -7.33
N PHE A 159 -15.51 3.37 -6.46
CA PHE A 159 -16.63 2.87 -5.67
C PHE A 159 -17.87 2.58 -6.51
N ASP A 160 -18.15 3.38 -7.52
CA ASP A 160 -19.23 3.13 -8.47
C ASP A 160 -18.98 1.85 -9.27
N THR A 161 -17.75 1.65 -9.77
CA THR A 161 -17.33 0.43 -10.49
C THR A 161 -17.45 -0.81 -9.59
N ILE A 162 -16.96 -0.75 -8.35
CA ILE A 162 -17.07 -1.82 -7.38
C ILE A 162 -18.53 -2.15 -7.09
N GLY A 163 -19.36 -1.14 -6.83
CA GLY A 163 -20.78 -1.30 -6.53
C GLY A 163 -21.57 -1.95 -7.67
N ALA A 164 -21.30 -1.51 -8.92
CA ALA A 164 -21.88 -2.10 -10.12
C ALA A 164 -21.43 -3.56 -10.28
N ALA A 165 -20.12 -3.83 -10.19
CA ALA A 165 -19.56 -5.18 -10.34
C ALA A 165 -20.14 -6.17 -9.32
N VAL A 166 -20.28 -5.78 -8.05
CA VAL A 166 -20.90 -6.63 -7.02
C VAL A 166 -22.37 -6.91 -7.33
N LYS A 167 -23.10 -5.88 -7.75
CA LYS A 167 -24.52 -6.03 -8.13
C LYS A 167 -24.69 -7.00 -9.29
N ASP A 168 -23.87 -6.86 -10.32
CA ASP A 168 -24.01 -7.60 -11.57
C ASP A 168 -23.55 -9.07 -11.44
N ASN A 169 -22.54 -9.35 -10.60
CA ASN A 169 -21.99 -10.69 -10.47
C ASN A 169 -22.60 -11.50 -9.30
N PHE A 170 -23.09 -10.88 -8.23
CA PHE A 170 -23.66 -11.58 -7.08
C PHE A 170 -25.18 -11.44 -6.93
N GLY A 171 -25.81 -10.55 -7.69
CA GLY A 171 -27.27 -10.42 -7.71
C GLY A 171 -27.87 -10.14 -6.32
N GLY A 172 -28.73 -11.05 -5.86
CA GLY A 172 -29.42 -10.97 -4.55
C GLY A 172 -28.56 -11.42 -3.35
N SER A 173 -27.59 -12.31 -3.58
CA SER A 173 -26.72 -12.89 -2.54
C SER A 173 -25.38 -12.16 -2.46
N ARG A 174 -25.41 -10.84 -2.22
CA ARG A 174 -24.22 -9.99 -2.17
C ARG A 174 -23.40 -10.24 -0.91
N PRO A 175 -22.09 -10.55 -1.04
CA PRO A 175 -21.23 -10.65 0.13
C PRO A 175 -21.04 -9.29 0.82
N GLU A 176 -20.78 -9.32 2.11
CA GLU A 176 -20.22 -8.16 2.82
C GLU A 176 -18.84 -7.84 2.26
N LEU A 177 -18.58 -6.56 1.94
CA LEU A 177 -17.31 -6.14 1.41
C LEU A 177 -16.35 -5.67 2.52
N ILE A 178 -15.09 -6.11 2.44
CA ILE A 178 -13.98 -5.54 3.21
C ILE A 178 -13.04 -4.86 2.24
N ILE A 179 -12.55 -3.68 2.62
CA ILE A 179 -11.50 -2.93 1.91
C ILE A 179 -10.28 -2.74 2.81
N GLU A 180 -9.09 -2.68 2.23
CA GLU A 180 -7.82 -2.47 2.92
C GLU A 180 -7.07 -1.24 2.37
N PRO A 181 -7.66 -0.03 2.37
CA PRO A 181 -7.01 1.15 1.84
C PRO A 181 -5.84 1.54 2.76
N GLY A 182 -4.65 1.66 2.19
CA GLY A 182 -3.45 2.14 2.88
C GLY A 182 -3.01 3.49 2.31
N ARG A 183 -2.34 3.46 1.17
CA ARG A 183 -1.77 4.63 0.48
C ARG A 183 -2.76 5.79 0.35
N ALA A 184 -3.94 5.56 -0.16
CA ALA A 184 -4.95 6.59 -0.39
C ALA A 184 -5.36 7.38 0.87
N ILE A 185 -5.25 6.74 2.06
CA ILE A 185 -5.62 7.40 3.33
C ILE A 185 -4.47 8.24 3.90
N VAL A 186 -3.22 7.72 3.83
CA VAL A 186 -2.13 8.32 4.62
C VAL A 186 -1.16 9.17 3.80
N THR A 187 -1.18 9.11 2.48
CA THR A 187 -0.21 9.82 1.62
C THR A 187 -0.14 11.32 1.90
N SER A 188 -1.27 11.99 2.06
CA SER A 188 -1.35 13.43 2.30
C SER A 188 -1.11 13.85 3.74
N SER A 189 -0.86 12.91 4.66
CA SER A 189 -0.70 13.20 6.08
C SER A 189 0.68 13.70 6.47
N THR A 190 1.65 13.65 5.57
CA THR A 190 3.06 13.94 5.91
C THR A 190 3.78 14.54 4.70
N SER A 191 4.58 15.57 4.93
CA SER A 191 5.66 15.99 4.04
C SER A 191 7.01 15.62 4.66
N LEU A 192 8.03 15.48 3.82
CA LEU A 192 9.38 15.13 4.21
C LEU A 192 10.33 16.29 3.91
N LEU A 193 10.98 16.84 4.93
CA LEU A 193 11.90 17.96 4.81
C LEU A 193 13.34 17.46 4.90
N LEU A 194 14.10 17.59 3.82
CA LEU A 194 15.49 17.14 3.73
C LEU A 194 16.43 18.30 3.44
N ARG A 195 17.57 18.30 4.13
CA ARG A 195 18.59 19.35 3.98
C ARG A 195 19.52 19.03 2.81
N VAL A 196 19.80 20.02 1.99
CA VAL A 196 20.85 19.97 0.99
C VAL A 196 22.21 19.97 1.67
N LYS A 197 23.00 18.93 1.42
CA LYS A 197 24.37 18.80 1.92
C LYS A 197 25.37 19.40 0.93
N HIS A 198 25.08 19.35 -0.35
CA HIS A 198 25.96 19.84 -1.40
C HIS A 198 25.22 19.93 -2.73
N GLN A 199 25.58 20.93 -3.54
CA GLN A 199 25.19 21.05 -4.94
C GLN A 199 26.45 20.88 -5.79
N ARG A 200 26.38 20.12 -6.88
CA ARG A 200 27.52 19.87 -7.77
C ARG A 200 27.18 20.22 -9.20
N GLY A 201 27.91 21.19 -9.74
CA GLY A 201 27.94 21.51 -11.17
C GLY A 201 26.61 21.97 -11.75
N GLY A 202 25.68 22.47 -10.96
CA GLY A 202 24.34 22.91 -11.42
C GLY A 202 23.41 21.79 -11.88
N VAL A 203 23.76 20.51 -11.67
CA VAL A 203 22.97 19.35 -12.18
C VAL A 203 22.69 18.28 -11.12
N SER A 204 23.29 18.38 -9.95
CA SER A 204 23.15 17.37 -8.89
C SER A 204 23.03 18.00 -7.53
N VAL A 205 22.06 17.52 -6.70
CA VAL A 205 21.95 17.84 -5.29
C VAL A 205 22.10 16.57 -4.45
N TYR A 206 22.81 16.69 -3.32
CA TYR A 206 23.02 15.63 -2.35
C TYR A 206 22.27 15.99 -1.07
N LEU A 207 21.34 15.13 -0.66
CA LEU A 207 20.52 15.37 0.51
C LEU A 207 21.06 14.61 1.74
N ASN A 208 20.53 14.93 2.92
CA ASN A 208 20.87 14.27 4.17
C ASN A 208 20.12 12.94 4.41
N ASP A 209 19.19 12.57 3.52
CA ASP A 209 18.51 11.29 3.47
C ASP A 209 18.29 10.89 1.99
N GLY A 210 17.97 9.63 1.71
CA GLY A 210 17.93 9.14 0.35
C GLY A 210 17.13 7.86 0.16
N ALA A 211 17.50 7.12 -0.88
CA ALA A 211 16.81 5.90 -1.30
C ALA A 211 16.91 4.74 -0.30
N TYR A 212 17.88 4.75 0.61
CA TYR A 212 17.97 3.79 1.72
C TYR A 212 17.17 4.23 2.96
N GLY A 213 16.70 5.44 2.95
CA GLY A 213 15.92 6.06 4.01
C GLY A 213 14.49 6.38 3.57
N SER A 214 14.06 7.60 3.86
CA SER A 214 12.66 8.03 3.65
C SER A 214 12.25 8.18 2.19
N LEU A 215 13.20 8.19 1.24
CA LEU A 215 12.92 8.24 -0.20
C LEU A 215 12.90 6.86 -0.88
N MET A 216 12.95 5.76 -0.11
CA MET A 216 12.91 4.40 -0.65
C MET A 216 11.67 4.16 -1.52
N GLU A 217 10.49 4.55 -1.06
CA GLU A 217 9.23 4.36 -1.79
C GLU A 217 9.21 5.15 -3.12
N VAL A 218 9.75 6.36 -3.13
CA VAL A 218 9.90 7.19 -4.34
C VAL A 218 10.73 6.46 -5.39
N LYS A 219 11.83 5.83 -4.95
CA LYS A 219 12.71 5.06 -5.83
C LYS A 219 12.04 3.81 -6.40
N PHE A 220 11.36 3.02 -5.57
CA PHE A 220 10.78 1.73 -5.99
C PHE A 220 9.49 1.87 -6.79
N MET A 221 8.65 2.82 -6.43
CA MET A 221 7.34 3.01 -7.08
C MET A 221 7.40 3.98 -8.27
N HIS A 222 8.54 4.64 -8.48
CA HIS A 222 8.78 5.57 -9.60
C HIS A 222 7.75 6.71 -9.71
N PHE A 223 7.08 7.09 -8.62
CA PHE A 223 6.26 8.30 -8.60
C PHE A 223 7.11 9.54 -8.33
N THR A 224 6.67 10.70 -8.78
CA THR A 224 7.34 11.97 -8.51
C THR A 224 6.51 12.76 -7.49
N PRO A 225 6.96 12.89 -6.24
CA PRO A 225 6.27 13.74 -5.27
C PRO A 225 6.43 15.22 -5.66
N PRO A 226 5.49 16.09 -5.29
CA PRO A 226 5.68 17.52 -5.44
C PRO A 226 6.81 17.97 -4.51
N VAL A 227 7.60 18.93 -4.97
CA VAL A 227 8.73 19.48 -4.19
C VAL A 227 8.68 21.00 -4.14
N ARG A 228 9.20 21.55 -3.04
CA ARG A 228 9.49 22.98 -2.89
C ARG A 228 10.78 23.16 -2.08
N VAL A 229 11.40 24.33 -2.19
CA VAL A 229 12.67 24.61 -1.51
C VAL A 229 12.46 25.72 -0.49
N TRP A 230 13.13 25.57 0.65
CA TRP A 230 13.15 26.55 1.73
C TRP A 230 14.59 27.05 1.95
N ARG A 231 14.77 28.37 2.00
CA ARG A 231 16.02 29.03 2.40
C ARG A 231 15.79 29.75 3.73
N GLY A 232 16.30 29.17 4.80
CA GLY A 232 15.89 29.56 6.16
C GLY A 232 14.38 29.40 6.35
N PRO A 233 13.66 30.43 6.86
CA PRO A 233 12.22 30.34 7.09
C PRO A 233 11.35 30.73 5.87
N ARG A 234 11.93 30.92 4.71
CA ARG A 234 11.24 31.44 3.52
C ARG A 234 11.20 30.42 2.40
N LEU A 235 10.06 30.35 1.74
CA LEU A 235 9.96 29.63 0.46
C LEU A 235 10.92 30.28 -0.54
N HIS A 236 11.68 29.47 -1.25
CA HIS A 236 12.71 29.91 -2.20
C HIS A 236 12.42 29.38 -3.60
N ASP A 237 12.19 30.29 -4.52
CA ASP A 237 11.87 30.00 -5.93
C ASP A 237 12.85 30.63 -6.92
N ASN A 238 13.87 31.36 -6.41
CA ASN A 238 14.88 32.06 -7.22
C ASN A 238 14.26 32.94 -8.32
N ASP A 239 13.22 33.70 -8.01
CA ASP A 239 12.47 34.54 -8.96
C ASP A 239 11.99 33.78 -10.22
N GLY A 240 11.68 32.50 -10.07
CA GLY A 240 11.20 31.63 -11.17
C GLY A 240 12.31 31.01 -12.02
N ASN A 241 13.58 31.13 -11.63
CA ASN A 241 14.69 30.47 -12.33
C ASN A 241 14.90 29.06 -11.79
N PHE A 242 14.43 28.07 -12.50
CA PHE A 242 14.52 26.66 -12.14
C PHE A 242 15.41 25.89 -13.13
N GLU A 243 16.04 24.82 -12.64
CA GLU A 243 16.80 23.86 -13.43
C GLU A 243 16.52 22.42 -12.97
N ASP A 244 16.91 21.47 -13.80
CA ASP A 244 16.69 20.05 -13.57
C ASP A 244 17.88 19.42 -12.85
N PHE A 245 17.61 18.77 -11.72
CA PHE A 245 18.61 18.15 -10.86
C PHE A 245 18.40 16.65 -10.68
N THR A 246 19.50 15.90 -10.67
CA THR A 246 19.56 14.55 -10.11
C THR A 246 19.68 14.66 -8.59
N VAL A 247 18.82 13.93 -7.88
CA VAL A 247 18.80 13.89 -6.41
C VAL A 247 19.49 12.64 -5.89
N TRP A 248 20.53 12.85 -5.08
CA TRP A 248 21.36 11.83 -4.46
C TRP A 248 21.13 11.79 -2.94
N GLY A 249 21.14 10.60 -2.37
CA GLY A 249 21.17 10.43 -0.91
C GLY A 249 22.60 10.54 -0.34
N PRO A 250 22.73 10.40 0.99
CA PRO A 250 23.98 10.67 1.69
C PRO A 250 24.95 9.49 1.74
N THR A 251 24.53 8.29 1.33
CA THR A 251 25.36 7.09 1.48
C THR A 251 26.47 7.00 0.42
N CYS A 252 27.45 6.16 0.66
CA CYS A 252 28.54 5.94 -0.32
C CYS A 252 28.14 5.01 -1.49
N ASP A 253 26.93 4.43 -1.44
CA ASP A 253 26.45 3.54 -2.48
C ASP A 253 25.92 4.37 -3.68
N SER A 254 26.38 4.04 -4.89
CA SER A 254 25.90 4.66 -6.13
C SER A 254 24.44 4.39 -6.45
N TYR A 255 23.81 3.40 -5.79
CA TYR A 255 22.38 3.13 -5.84
C TYR A 255 21.54 4.15 -5.06
N ASP A 256 22.17 4.97 -4.20
CA ASP A 256 21.49 6.00 -3.42
C ASP A 256 21.20 7.25 -4.25
N VAL A 257 20.39 7.06 -5.29
CA VAL A 257 19.94 8.08 -6.23
C VAL A 257 18.47 7.86 -6.58
N LEU A 258 17.73 8.93 -6.76
CA LEU A 258 16.36 8.85 -7.25
C LEU A 258 16.36 8.73 -8.78
N PRO A 259 15.51 7.88 -9.37
CA PRO A 259 15.42 7.72 -10.82
C PRO A 259 14.74 8.91 -11.53
N GLN A 260 14.01 9.74 -10.77
CA GLN A 260 13.34 10.93 -11.27
C GLN A 260 14.31 12.12 -11.32
N ILE A 261 14.05 13.04 -12.24
CA ILE A 261 14.65 14.37 -12.27
C ILE A 261 13.71 15.32 -11.53
N PHE A 262 14.30 16.21 -10.73
CA PHE A 262 13.55 17.19 -9.95
C PHE A 262 13.90 18.60 -10.42
N THR A 263 12.90 19.38 -10.76
CA THR A 263 13.05 20.78 -11.11
C THR A 263 13.10 21.60 -9.82
N LEU A 264 14.25 22.20 -9.51
CA LEU A 264 14.50 22.99 -8.30
C LEU A 264 15.01 24.39 -8.69
N PRO A 265 14.99 25.39 -7.77
CA PRO A 265 15.64 26.67 -8.01
C PRO A 265 17.10 26.49 -8.47
N SER A 266 17.51 27.16 -9.52
CA SER A 266 18.83 26.97 -10.16
C SER A 266 20.01 27.29 -9.23
N ASP A 267 19.78 28.13 -8.20
CA ASP A 267 20.73 28.51 -7.17
C ASP A 267 20.56 27.73 -5.85
N VAL A 268 19.84 26.60 -5.86
CA VAL A 268 19.74 25.71 -4.69
C VAL A 268 21.13 25.33 -4.20
N ASP A 269 21.41 25.48 -2.89
CA ASP A 269 22.74 25.33 -2.35
C ASP A 269 22.73 24.68 -0.95
N GLU A 270 23.92 24.50 -0.40
CA GLU A 270 24.15 23.95 0.94
C GLU A 270 23.32 24.72 1.98
N ASP A 271 22.72 23.97 2.91
CA ASP A 271 21.82 24.43 3.94
C ASP A 271 20.41 24.84 3.52
N ASP A 272 20.09 24.84 2.23
CA ASP A 272 18.69 24.87 1.81
C ASP A 272 17.99 23.56 2.17
N TRP A 273 16.64 23.59 2.21
CA TRP A 273 15.83 22.44 2.51
C TRP A 273 14.88 22.13 1.36
N VAL A 274 14.86 20.88 0.94
CA VAL A 274 13.90 20.38 -0.05
C VAL A 274 12.77 19.68 0.71
N GLU A 275 11.56 20.17 0.55
CA GLU A 275 10.36 19.55 1.09
C GLU A 275 9.65 18.76 0.00
N PHE A 276 9.47 17.46 0.28
CA PHE A 276 8.75 16.52 -0.56
C PHE A 276 7.34 16.36 0.01
N GLY A 277 6.32 16.67 -0.75
CA GLY A 277 4.92 16.48 -0.37
C GLY A 277 4.43 15.05 -0.61
N LEU A 278 3.26 14.71 -0.07
CA LEU A 278 2.60 13.41 -0.26
C LEU A 278 3.45 12.22 0.20
N MET A 279 4.17 12.37 1.31
CA MET A 279 5.13 11.38 1.81
C MET A 279 4.61 10.55 2.99
N GLY A 280 3.27 10.47 3.23
CA GLY A 280 2.71 9.74 4.37
C GLY A 280 2.68 8.21 4.20
N ALA A 281 2.81 7.70 2.97
CA ALA A 281 2.71 6.27 2.70
C ALA A 281 4.08 5.62 2.50
N TYR A 282 4.40 4.57 3.30
CA TYR A 282 5.57 3.69 3.17
C TYR A 282 6.94 4.39 3.23
N THR A 283 7.02 5.59 3.74
CA THR A 283 8.28 6.32 3.91
C THR A 283 9.01 5.88 5.17
N GLN A 284 8.51 6.25 6.33
CA GLN A 284 9.13 5.90 7.61
C GLN A 284 9.09 4.40 7.92
N ALA A 285 8.05 3.70 7.46
CA ALA A 285 7.87 2.27 7.74
C ALA A 285 8.89 1.37 7.03
N SER A 286 9.49 1.84 5.94
CA SER A 286 10.43 1.07 5.11
C SER A 286 11.88 1.57 5.16
N LEU A 287 12.16 2.67 5.84
CA LEU A 287 13.50 3.20 5.92
C LEU A 287 14.45 2.30 6.73
N THR A 288 15.72 2.33 6.38
CA THR A 288 16.77 1.53 7.02
C THR A 288 17.80 2.40 7.72
N PRO A 289 18.56 1.89 8.72
CA PRO A 289 19.68 2.57 9.34
C PRO A 289 20.99 2.40 8.55
N PHE A 290 20.93 2.17 7.25
CA PHE A 290 22.10 1.94 6.43
C PHE A 290 23.10 3.10 6.50
N ASN A 291 24.37 2.80 6.69
CA ASN A 291 25.47 3.74 6.95
C ASN A 291 25.24 4.72 8.12
N GLY A 292 24.31 4.40 9.05
CA GLY A 292 24.00 5.25 10.20
C GLY A 292 23.11 6.47 9.90
N PHE A 293 22.49 6.54 8.74
CA PHE A 293 21.53 7.58 8.39
C PHE A 293 20.11 7.16 8.79
N ASP A 294 19.79 7.26 10.08
CA ASP A 294 18.51 6.82 10.67
C ASP A 294 17.77 7.89 11.47
N ARG A 295 18.19 9.14 11.37
CA ARG A 295 17.57 10.25 12.11
C ARG A 295 16.15 10.51 11.62
N ARG A 296 15.19 10.58 12.59
CA ARG A 296 13.75 10.64 12.33
C ARG A 296 13.08 11.64 13.28
N ASP A 297 13.38 12.91 13.08
CA ASP A 297 12.66 13.94 13.82
C ASP A 297 11.26 14.12 13.22
N GLN A 298 10.22 14.11 14.05
CA GLN A 298 8.82 14.32 13.63
C GLN A 298 8.25 15.55 14.31
N TYR A 299 7.54 16.35 13.54
CA TYR A 299 6.91 17.56 14.01
C TYR A 299 5.44 17.59 13.58
N TRP A 300 4.58 18.02 14.47
CA TRP A 300 3.19 18.31 14.15
C TRP A 300 3.11 19.70 13.52
N VAL A 301 2.40 19.81 12.39
CA VAL A 301 2.18 21.06 11.68
C VAL A 301 0.68 21.26 11.45
N GLU A 302 0.24 22.50 11.32
CA GLU A 302 -1.17 22.81 11.03
C GLU A 302 -1.55 22.45 9.60
N GLU A 303 -0.61 22.65 8.65
CA GLU A 303 -0.78 22.34 7.24
C GLU A 303 0.39 21.51 6.72
N VAL A 304 0.06 20.45 5.97
CA VAL A 304 1.05 19.57 5.31
C VAL A 304 1.12 19.91 3.83
N TYR A 305 2.31 20.11 3.32
CA TYR A 305 2.52 20.34 1.90
C TYR A 305 2.11 19.13 1.05
N THR A 306 1.20 19.34 0.11
CA THR A 306 0.67 18.30 -0.80
C THR A 306 0.83 18.65 -2.29
N GLY A 307 1.47 19.78 -2.60
CA GLY A 307 1.60 20.29 -3.97
C GLY A 307 0.42 21.13 -4.47
N LYS A 308 -0.69 21.20 -3.73
CA LYS A 308 -1.88 21.95 -4.18
C LYS A 308 -1.73 23.48 -4.18
N GLU A 309 -0.77 23.99 -3.43
CA GLU A 309 -0.51 25.44 -3.33
C GLU A 309 0.13 26.04 -4.59
N MET A 310 0.62 25.20 -5.52
CA MET A 310 1.21 25.66 -6.79
C MET A 310 0.16 26.03 -7.86
N VAL A 311 -1.13 25.83 -7.58
CA VAL A 311 -2.23 26.03 -8.56
C VAL A 311 -2.97 27.36 -8.35
N GLU A 312 -2.72 28.07 -7.23
CA GLU A 312 -3.42 29.31 -6.87
C GLU A 312 -2.52 30.56 -6.84
N ALA A 313 -1.31 30.50 -7.43
CA ALA A 313 -0.39 31.64 -7.50
C ALA A 313 -0.39 32.26 -8.91
#